data_8ac163df80c1a954b4ee5a497f97a5a1
#
_entry.id   8ac163df80c1a954b4ee5a497f97a5a1
#
_cell.length_a   1.000
_cell.length_b   1.000
_cell.length_c   1.000
_cell.angle_alpha   90.00
_cell.angle_beta   90.00
_cell.angle_gamma   90.00
#
_symmetry.space_group_name_H-M   'P 1'
#
loop_
_entity.id
_entity.type
_entity.pdbx_description
1 polymer ?
#
loop_
_entity_poly.entity_id
_entity_poly.type
_entity_poly.pdbx_seq_one_letter_code
_entity_poly.pdbx_strand_id
1 'polypeptide(L)'
;MESAPSSLTGKPYEKGQTFRNGAGGIAIPSAAVDLRPTPAEAALRAEVRAWLQANLPWEYGKGLPPRFDDLADEVAFGRSWQAQLASGRLVGVAWPQPYGGRGAGPVEHYIVTEELARARAPELVGRIGVNLVGPTLLAHGTDEQKARLLPRILDASELWCQLFSEPGAGSDLTSLSTRAEVVDGGFLLNGQKVWTSYAQFADWGWCLARTDPEAPKNKGISALVVDMHAPGVEVRPLRQITDETEFNEVFFDDVFVPADRLVGPLHEGWRVANSTLTHERGVNPRQLVIHSQLLDELWRLGLEREAFEDPRLAPRLAQAFVEVRIFQLHNWRSISRTAKGADPGPVGSINKLWWSEMSKRLHDTAMAVVGPAQPLWRGAERNPGAGAWQRSWLYYQASSIWAGTNEIQRNVIGERTLGLPREIR
;
A
#
# COMPACT_ATOMS: atom_id res chain seq x y z
N MET A 1 34.97 23.33 23.63
CA MET A 1 33.84 24.26 23.54
C MET A 1 34.07 25.18 22.34
N GLU A 2 33.65 24.75 21.17
CA GLU A 2 33.56 25.63 20.02
C GLU A 2 32.30 25.24 19.25
N SER A 3 31.53 26.25 18.95
CA SER A 3 30.19 26.21 18.42
C SER A 3 30.17 25.72 16.96
N ALA A 4 29.23 24.83 16.66
CA ALA A 4 28.90 24.41 15.29
C ALA A 4 28.44 25.58 14.43
N PRO A 5 28.84 25.69 13.15
CA PRO A 5 28.35 26.71 12.27
C PRO A 5 26.93 26.40 11.78
N SER A 6 26.02 27.27 12.16
CA SER A 6 24.68 27.38 11.58
C SER A 6 24.81 28.08 10.20
N SER A 7 23.94 27.65 9.28
CA SER A 7 23.61 28.27 7.98
C SER A 7 24.29 27.69 6.74
N LEU A 8 23.62 26.69 6.17
CA LEU A 8 23.63 26.49 4.72
C LEU A 8 22.57 27.44 4.09
N THR A 9 22.87 28.74 4.07
CA THR A 9 22.17 29.68 3.19
C THR A 9 22.89 29.67 1.84
N GLY A 10 22.39 28.86 0.91
CA GLY A 10 22.79 28.94 -0.48
C GLY A 10 22.46 30.33 -1.02
N LYS A 11 23.45 31.01 -1.63
CA LYS A 11 23.25 32.26 -2.35
C LYS A 11 22.15 32.11 -3.40
N PRO A 12 21.29 33.09 -3.61
CA PRO A 12 20.28 33.05 -4.64
C PRO A 12 20.97 32.97 -6.02
N TYR A 13 20.45 32.05 -6.84
CA TYR A 13 20.89 31.84 -8.22
C TYR A 13 20.61 33.12 -9.02
N GLU A 14 21.64 33.80 -9.51
CA GLU A 14 21.50 34.98 -10.34
C GLU A 14 20.88 34.63 -11.70
N LYS A 15 19.84 35.35 -12.06
CA LYS A 15 19.20 35.28 -13.38
C LYS A 15 20.22 35.79 -14.42
N GLY A 16 20.69 34.91 -15.29
CA GLY A 16 21.37 35.35 -16.48
C GLY A 16 22.57 34.54 -16.96
N GLN A 17 22.41 33.23 -17.20
CA GLN A 17 23.30 32.53 -18.13
C GLN A 17 22.47 31.78 -19.17
N THR A 18 22.35 32.40 -20.35
CA THR A 18 21.81 31.75 -21.56
C THR A 18 22.87 30.83 -22.13
N PHE A 19 22.66 29.53 -21.99
CA PHE A 19 23.38 28.54 -22.82
C PHE A 19 22.83 28.63 -24.24
N ARG A 20 23.58 29.21 -25.14
CA ARG A 20 23.36 29.09 -26.59
C ARG A 20 23.91 27.74 -27.04
N ASN A 21 23.04 26.78 -27.23
CA ASN A 21 23.34 25.63 -28.07
C ASN A 21 22.44 25.66 -29.31
N GLY A 22 23.08 25.45 -30.44
CA GLY A 22 22.43 25.47 -31.74
C GLY A 22 21.44 24.33 -31.95
N ALA A 23 20.44 24.67 -32.78
CA ALA A 23 19.50 23.76 -33.46
C ALA A 23 18.67 22.81 -32.57
N GLY A 24 17.41 23.18 -32.29
CA GLY A 24 16.38 22.28 -31.75
C GLY A 24 16.10 22.40 -30.27
N GLY A 25 16.12 23.62 -29.71
CA GLY A 25 15.77 23.81 -28.29
C GLY A 25 14.34 23.46 -28.00
N ILE A 26 14.13 22.42 -27.17
CA ILE A 26 12.84 22.18 -26.52
C ILE A 26 12.60 23.42 -25.64
N ALA A 27 11.59 24.23 -25.98
CA ALA A 27 11.16 25.34 -25.15
C ALA A 27 10.62 24.77 -23.82
N ILE A 28 11.41 24.87 -22.76
CA ILE A 28 10.93 24.61 -21.41
C ILE A 28 9.99 25.77 -21.07
N PRO A 29 8.69 25.56 -20.82
CA PRO A 29 7.81 26.64 -20.40
C PRO A 29 8.39 27.31 -19.15
N SER A 30 8.51 28.62 -19.17
CA SER A 30 9.07 29.42 -18.05
C SER A 30 8.10 29.56 -16.86
N ALA A 31 7.04 28.79 -16.79
CA ALA A 31 6.19 28.74 -15.62
C ALA A 31 6.94 28.04 -14.50
N ALA A 32 7.38 28.77 -13.51
CA ALA A 32 7.92 28.24 -12.28
C ALA A 32 6.90 27.26 -11.69
N VAL A 33 7.33 26.02 -11.42
CA VAL A 33 6.49 25.04 -10.73
C VAL A 33 6.29 25.56 -9.31
N ASP A 34 5.06 25.93 -8.98
CA ASP A 34 4.70 26.34 -7.62
C ASP A 34 4.29 25.08 -6.82
N LEU A 35 5.11 24.73 -5.85
CA LEU A 35 4.88 23.59 -4.94
C LEU A 35 4.25 24.02 -3.61
N ARG A 36 3.91 25.29 -3.46
CA ARG A 36 3.24 25.77 -2.24
C ARG A 36 1.80 25.26 -2.21
N PRO A 37 1.31 24.84 -1.03
CA PRO A 37 -0.08 24.43 -0.88
C PRO A 37 -1.02 25.61 -1.15
N THR A 38 -2.14 25.33 -1.80
CA THR A 38 -3.25 26.27 -1.89
C THR A 38 -3.81 26.58 -0.50
N PRO A 39 -4.55 27.69 -0.30
CA PRO A 39 -5.21 27.98 0.97
C PRO A 39 -6.14 26.84 1.43
N ALA A 40 -6.85 26.17 0.52
CA ALA A 40 -7.73 25.05 0.83
C ALA A 40 -6.93 23.80 1.29
N GLU A 41 -5.83 23.49 0.63
CA GLU A 41 -4.94 22.40 1.03
C GLU A 41 -4.27 22.67 2.38
N ALA A 42 -3.87 23.92 2.63
CA ALA A 42 -3.31 24.32 3.92
C ALA A 42 -4.35 24.22 5.05
N ALA A 43 -5.60 24.62 4.80
CA ALA A 43 -6.70 24.48 5.74
C ALA A 43 -7.02 23.02 6.08
N LEU A 44 -7.07 22.14 5.06
CA LEU A 44 -7.27 20.70 5.27
C LEU A 44 -6.14 20.08 6.10
N ARG A 45 -4.87 20.44 5.83
CA ARG A 45 -3.73 19.99 6.65
C ARG A 45 -3.88 20.43 8.11
N ALA A 46 -4.28 21.69 8.34
CA ALA A 46 -4.50 22.20 9.69
C ALA A 46 -5.64 21.45 10.40
N GLU A 47 -6.75 21.20 9.71
CA GLU A 47 -7.89 20.40 10.22
C GLU A 47 -7.43 19.01 10.67
N VAL A 48 -6.73 18.27 9.78
CA VAL A 48 -6.29 16.91 10.08
C VAL A 48 -5.29 16.89 11.24
N ARG A 49 -4.36 17.84 11.29
CA ARG A 49 -3.40 17.97 12.40
C ARG A 49 -4.09 18.27 13.73
N ALA A 50 -5.05 19.17 13.74
CA ALA A 50 -5.82 19.48 14.95
C ALA A 50 -6.61 18.25 15.43
N TRP A 51 -7.23 17.52 14.50
CA TRP A 51 -7.92 16.28 14.82
C TRP A 51 -6.97 15.22 15.40
N LEU A 52 -5.79 15.05 14.81
CA LEU A 52 -4.76 14.11 15.29
C LEU A 52 -4.23 14.52 16.68
N GLN A 53 -4.00 15.80 16.93
CA GLN A 53 -3.57 16.29 18.24
C GLN A 53 -4.59 15.96 19.36
N ALA A 54 -5.88 15.98 19.02
CA ALA A 54 -6.94 15.68 19.98
C ALA A 54 -7.22 14.18 20.17
N ASN A 55 -6.93 13.35 19.17
CA ASN A 55 -7.44 11.99 19.10
C ASN A 55 -6.35 10.90 18.98
N LEU A 56 -5.13 11.25 18.55
CA LEU A 56 -4.06 10.28 18.42
C LEU A 56 -3.67 9.74 19.80
N PRO A 57 -3.68 8.41 20.02
CA PRO A 57 -3.19 7.83 21.26
C PRO A 57 -1.75 8.30 21.55
N TRP A 58 -1.47 8.67 22.79
CA TRP A 58 -0.24 9.38 23.18
C TRP A 58 1.05 8.58 22.90
N GLU A 59 0.95 7.26 22.85
CA GLU A 59 2.04 6.34 22.52
C GLU A 59 2.52 6.49 21.07
N TYR A 60 1.58 6.82 20.18
CA TYR A 60 1.88 7.06 18.77
C TYR A 60 2.43 8.47 18.57
N GLY A 61 3.28 8.61 17.56
CA GLY A 61 3.91 9.90 17.25
C GLY A 61 5.22 10.18 17.99
N LYS A 62 5.57 9.43 19.05
CA LYS A 62 6.76 9.64 19.88
C LYS A 62 7.92 8.68 19.65
N GLY A 63 7.81 7.78 18.68
CA GLY A 63 8.85 6.78 18.42
C GLY A 63 8.31 5.56 17.69
N LEU A 64 8.77 4.37 18.09
CA LEU A 64 8.21 3.12 17.62
C LEU A 64 6.79 2.96 18.16
N PRO A 65 5.84 2.47 17.35
CA PRO A 65 4.49 2.23 17.82
C PRO A 65 4.49 1.22 18.97
N PRO A 66 3.51 1.29 19.90
CA PRO A 66 3.36 0.31 20.93
C PRO A 66 3.23 -1.09 20.31
N ARG A 67 3.76 -2.08 20.99
CA ARG A 67 3.68 -3.47 20.57
C ARG A 67 2.55 -4.13 21.33
N PHE A 68 1.80 -4.90 20.58
CA PHE A 68 0.85 -5.82 21.16
C PHE A 68 1.51 -7.20 21.29
N ASP A 69 1.28 -7.88 22.39
CA ASP A 69 1.78 -9.24 22.62
C ASP A 69 0.92 -10.25 21.83
N ASP A 70 -0.34 -9.92 21.62
CA ASP A 70 -1.29 -10.69 20.81
C ASP A 70 -1.78 -9.89 19.59
N LEU A 71 -1.82 -10.56 18.44
CA LEU A 71 -2.33 -10.00 17.19
C LEU A 71 -3.83 -9.68 17.28
N ALA A 72 -4.60 -10.42 18.08
CA ALA A 72 -6.02 -10.15 18.31
C ALA A 72 -6.23 -8.80 19.02
N ASP A 73 -5.40 -8.48 20.02
CA ASP A 73 -5.43 -7.18 20.71
C ASP A 73 -5.05 -6.03 19.77
N GLU A 74 -4.06 -6.25 18.90
CA GLU A 74 -3.68 -5.29 17.86
C GLU A 74 -4.85 -5.00 16.91
N VAL A 75 -5.55 -6.05 16.47
CA VAL A 75 -6.72 -5.94 15.59
C VAL A 75 -7.89 -5.26 16.29
N ALA A 76 -8.17 -5.59 17.55
CA ALA A 76 -9.22 -4.95 18.34
C ALA A 76 -8.96 -3.44 18.53
N PHE A 77 -7.72 -3.08 18.86
CA PHE A 77 -7.30 -1.69 18.89
C PHE A 77 -7.46 -1.01 17.52
N GLY A 78 -7.01 -1.68 16.44
CA GLY A 78 -7.12 -1.19 15.08
C GLY A 78 -8.55 -0.92 14.64
N ARG A 79 -9.52 -1.79 15.01
CA ARG A 79 -10.96 -1.55 14.79
C ARG A 79 -11.44 -0.27 15.48
N SER A 80 -11.11 -0.10 16.77
CA SER A 80 -11.48 1.10 17.53
C SER A 80 -10.88 2.37 16.95
N TRP A 81 -9.61 2.33 16.57
CA TRP A 81 -8.90 3.43 15.92
C TRP A 81 -9.53 3.81 14.57
N GLN A 82 -9.80 2.81 13.72
CA GLN A 82 -10.41 3.06 12.41
C GLN A 82 -11.84 3.60 12.55
N ALA A 83 -12.64 3.13 13.50
CA ALA A 83 -13.96 3.68 13.80
C ALA A 83 -13.87 5.16 14.21
N GLN A 84 -12.89 5.52 15.03
CA GLN A 84 -12.64 6.89 15.42
C GLN A 84 -12.24 7.78 14.22
N LEU A 85 -11.32 7.29 13.35
CA LEU A 85 -10.98 7.96 12.10
C LEU A 85 -12.19 8.14 11.17
N ALA A 86 -13.05 7.13 11.07
CA ALA A 86 -14.27 7.18 10.28
C ALA A 86 -15.25 8.25 10.80
N SER A 87 -15.41 8.36 12.11
CA SER A 87 -16.23 9.42 12.73
C SER A 87 -15.70 10.83 12.40
N GLY A 88 -14.38 10.99 12.26
CA GLY A 88 -13.72 12.20 11.77
C GLY A 88 -13.75 12.35 10.25
N ARG A 89 -14.36 11.39 9.51
CA ARG A 89 -14.36 11.32 8.03
C ARG A 89 -12.95 11.33 7.42
N LEU A 90 -12.00 10.67 8.09
CA LEU A 90 -10.61 10.54 7.67
C LEU A 90 -10.29 9.18 7.03
N VAL A 91 -11.29 8.30 6.92
CA VAL A 91 -11.23 7.03 6.18
C VAL A 91 -12.05 7.17 4.89
N GLY A 92 -11.61 6.53 3.82
CA GLY A 92 -12.33 6.57 2.53
C GLY A 92 -12.59 7.99 2.01
N VAL A 93 -11.63 8.90 2.20
CA VAL A 93 -11.76 10.35 1.95
C VAL A 93 -12.30 10.66 0.56
N ALA A 94 -11.88 9.90 -0.46
CA ALA A 94 -12.32 10.05 -1.84
C ALA A 94 -13.69 9.39 -2.15
N TRP A 95 -14.24 8.61 -1.21
CA TRP A 95 -15.54 7.95 -1.43
C TRP A 95 -16.70 8.95 -1.43
N PRO A 96 -17.78 8.65 -2.16
CA PRO A 96 -18.97 9.51 -2.17
C PRO A 96 -19.55 9.72 -0.77
N GLN A 97 -20.07 10.91 -0.52
CA GLN A 97 -20.62 11.28 0.79
C GLN A 97 -21.76 10.37 1.29
N PRO A 98 -22.68 9.86 0.43
CA PRO A 98 -23.72 8.93 0.88
C PRO A 98 -23.20 7.65 1.52
N TYR A 99 -21.96 7.27 1.25
CA TYR A 99 -21.30 6.08 1.79
C TYR A 99 -20.29 6.42 2.90
N GLY A 100 -20.32 7.65 3.46
CA GLY A 100 -19.48 8.05 4.58
C GLY A 100 -18.15 8.74 4.20
N GLY A 101 -17.77 8.79 2.94
CA GLY A 101 -16.61 9.54 2.46
C GLY A 101 -16.83 11.05 2.44
N ARG A 102 -15.81 11.81 2.04
CA ARG A 102 -15.90 13.27 1.86
C ARG A 102 -16.27 13.66 0.43
N GLY A 103 -16.21 12.73 -0.54
CA GLY A 103 -16.28 13.04 -1.95
C GLY A 103 -15.11 13.88 -2.44
N ALA A 104 -13.98 13.77 -1.75
CA ALA A 104 -12.79 14.58 -1.97
C ALA A 104 -11.97 14.08 -3.18
N GLY A 105 -11.17 14.98 -3.75
CA GLY A 105 -10.30 14.65 -4.85
C GLY A 105 -9.02 13.90 -4.46
N PRO A 106 -8.19 13.56 -5.46
CA PRO A 106 -6.94 12.82 -5.22
C PRO A 106 -5.93 13.59 -4.36
N VAL A 107 -5.91 14.91 -4.43
CA VAL A 107 -4.98 15.75 -3.65
C VAL A 107 -5.36 15.75 -2.18
N GLU A 108 -6.65 15.90 -1.87
CA GLU A 108 -7.15 15.87 -0.50
C GLU A 108 -6.95 14.49 0.14
N HIS A 109 -7.20 13.41 -0.63
CA HIS A 109 -6.89 12.06 -0.18
C HIS A 109 -5.39 11.90 0.13
N TYR A 110 -4.52 12.42 -0.75
CA TYR A 110 -3.07 12.44 -0.53
C TYR A 110 -2.71 13.18 0.77
N ILE A 111 -3.27 14.37 0.99
CA ILE A 111 -3.00 15.20 2.18
C ILE A 111 -3.38 14.45 3.46
N VAL A 112 -4.59 13.89 3.54
CA VAL A 112 -5.04 13.17 4.74
C VAL A 112 -4.12 11.98 5.02
N THR A 113 -3.80 11.17 4.00
CA THR A 113 -2.92 10.00 4.16
C THR A 113 -1.50 10.41 4.56
N GLU A 114 -0.99 11.51 4.00
CA GLU A 114 0.33 12.05 4.35
C GLU A 114 0.38 12.53 5.81
N GLU A 115 -0.64 13.27 6.28
CA GLU A 115 -0.66 13.78 7.66
C GLU A 115 -0.80 12.65 8.69
N LEU A 116 -1.65 11.64 8.42
CA LEU A 116 -1.73 10.43 9.24
C LEU A 116 -0.36 9.72 9.35
N ALA A 117 0.32 9.56 8.22
CA ALA A 117 1.64 8.90 8.21
C ALA A 117 2.72 9.75 8.91
N ARG A 118 2.72 11.07 8.73
CA ARG A 118 3.65 12.00 9.42
C ARG A 118 3.49 11.96 10.93
N ALA A 119 2.25 11.87 11.39
CA ALA A 119 1.93 11.70 12.81
C ALA A 119 2.26 10.30 13.34
N ARG A 120 2.77 9.38 12.52
CA ARG A 120 2.97 7.96 12.85
C ARG A 120 1.69 7.30 13.39
N ALA A 121 0.53 7.75 12.90
CA ALA A 121 -0.74 7.18 13.29
C ALA A 121 -0.82 5.68 12.92
N PRO A 122 -1.54 4.88 13.72
CA PRO A 122 -1.76 3.46 13.41
C PRO A 122 -2.28 3.26 11.99
N GLU A 123 -1.84 2.17 11.34
CA GLU A 123 -2.39 1.81 10.04
C GLU A 123 -3.83 1.34 10.17
N LEU A 124 -4.61 1.53 9.11
CA LEU A 124 -5.98 1.02 9.07
C LEU A 124 -5.96 -0.51 9.12
N VAL A 125 -6.62 -1.10 10.11
CA VAL A 125 -6.77 -2.55 10.19
C VAL A 125 -7.61 -3.08 9.02
N GLY A 126 -8.62 -2.33 8.59
CA GLY A 126 -9.48 -2.62 7.45
C GLY A 126 -8.93 -2.13 6.10
N ARG A 127 -7.59 -1.99 5.93
CA ARG A 127 -6.97 -1.45 4.70
C ARG A 127 -7.37 -2.18 3.42
N ILE A 128 -7.60 -3.50 3.48
CA ILE A 128 -8.07 -4.30 2.33
C ILE A 128 -9.46 -3.83 1.90
N GLY A 129 -10.38 -3.72 2.87
CA GLY A 129 -11.71 -3.19 2.62
C GLY A 129 -11.69 -1.77 2.06
N VAL A 130 -10.97 -0.87 2.72
CA VAL A 130 -10.95 0.58 2.36
C VAL A 130 -10.26 0.85 1.03
N ASN A 131 -9.12 0.21 0.77
CA ASN A 131 -8.28 0.56 -0.38
C ASN A 131 -8.55 -0.29 -1.63
N LEU A 132 -9.10 -1.49 -1.48
CA LEU A 132 -9.29 -2.44 -2.58
C LEU A 132 -10.77 -2.77 -2.82
N VAL A 133 -11.45 -3.29 -1.80
CA VAL A 133 -12.84 -3.77 -1.93
C VAL A 133 -13.81 -2.62 -2.12
N GLY A 134 -13.75 -1.58 -1.30
CA GLY A 134 -14.65 -0.45 -1.35
C GLY A 134 -14.64 0.28 -2.70
N PRO A 135 -13.48 0.70 -3.23
CA PRO A 135 -13.41 1.29 -4.58
C PRO A 135 -13.93 0.35 -5.68
N THR A 136 -13.72 -0.96 -5.53
CA THR A 136 -14.24 -1.95 -6.48
C THR A 136 -15.77 -2.10 -6.36
N LEU A 137 -16.32 -2.10 -5.15
CA LEU A 137 -17.77 -2.10 -4.94
C LEU A 137 -18.41 -0.81 -5.47
N LEU A 138 -17.79 0.34 -5.28
CA LEU A 138 -18.26 1.62 -5.85
C LEU A 138 -18.38 1.55 -7.37
N ALA A 139 -17.44 0.86 -8.03
CA ALA A 139 -17.41 0.73 -9.50
C ALA A 139 -18.32 -0.38 -10.05
N HIS A 140 -18.50 -1.48 -9.34
CA HIS A 140 -19.11 -2.71 -9.87
C HIS A 140 -20.24 -3.30 -9.02
N GLY A 141 -20.38 -2.88 -7.76
CA GLY A 141 -21.43 -3.40 -6.87
C GLY A 141 -22.82 -2.84 -7.21
N THR A 142 -23.86 -3.54 -6.79
CA THR A 142 -25.23 -3.03 -6.80
C THR A 142 -25.41 -1.96 -5.74
N ASP A 143 -26.50 -1.19 -5.81
CA ASP A 143 -26.77 -0.14 -4.82
C ASP A 143 -27.05 -0.73 -3.44
N GLU A 144 -27.66 -1.92 -3.37
CA GLU A 144 -27.89 -2.68 -2.13
C GLU A 144 -26.54 -3.13 -1.52
N GLN A 145 -25.64 -3.68 -2.35
CA GLN A 145 -24.30 -4.06 -1.88
C GLN A 145 -23.52 -2.86 -1.36
N LYS A 146 -23.55 -1.72 -2.06
CA LYS A 146 -22.89 -0.48 -1.65
C LYS A 146 -23.46 0.04 -0.33
N ALA A 147 -24.79 0.14 -0.21
CA ALA A 147 -25.46 0.65 0.97
C ALA A 147 -25.19 -0.22 2.21
N ARG A 148 -25.11 -1.54 2.04
CA ARG A 148 -24.87 -2.48 3.13
C ARG A 148 -23.41 -2.52 3.55
N LEU A 149 -22.48 -2.61 2.58
CA LEU A 149 -21.10 -3.00 2.85
C LEU A 149 -20.17 -1.79 3.08
N LEU A 150 -20.33 -0.71 2.32
CA LEU A 150 -19.38 0.41 2.35
C LEU A 150 -19.27 1.11 3.72
N PRO A 151 -20.36 1.43 4.44
CA PRO A 151 -20.25 2.06 5.76
C PRO A 151 -19.48 1.18 6.76
N ARG A 152 -19.68 -0.13 6.73
CA ARG A 152 -19.05 -1.08 7.64
C ARG A 152 -17.58 -1.36 7.33
N ILE A 153 -17.18 -1.17 6.07
CA ILE A 153 -15.77 -1.15 5.67
C ILE A 153 -15.08 0.09 6.25
N LEU A 154 -15.74 1.27 6.22
CA LEU A 154 -15.14 2.51 6.69
C LEU A 154 -14.86 2.50 8.19
N ASP A 155 -15.80 2.03 8.99
CA ASP A 155 -15.69 2.02 10.45
C ASP A 155 -15.04 0.75 11.02
N ALA A 156 -14.64 -0.18 10.14
CA ALA A 156 -14.06 -1.48 10.49
C ALA A 156 -14.96 -2.35 11.38
N SER A 157 -16.29 -2.12 11.39
CA SER A 157 -17.23 -3.06 12.02
C SER A 157 -17.26 -4.40 11.28
N GLU A 158 -16.91 -4.42 9.99
CA GLU A 158 -16.64 -5.63 9.21
C GLU A 158 -15.24 -5.53 8.54
N LEU A 159 -14.39 -6.51 8.81
CA LEU A 159 -13.05 -6.62 8.20
C LEU A 159 -13.08 -7.52 6.97
N TRP A 160 -12.19 -7.22 6.04
CA TRP A 160 -12.10 -7.90 4.76
C TRP A 160 -10.71 -8.47 4.50
N CYS A 161 -10.66 -9.66 3.93
CA CYS A 161 -9.45 -10.23 3.36
C CYS A 161 -9.58 -10.40 1.85
N GLN A 162 -8.45 -10.54 1.15
CA GLN A 162 -8.37 -10.72 -0.30
C GLN A 162 -8.02 -12.17 -0.63
N LEU A 163 -8.96 -12.89 -1.24
CA LEU A 163 -8.88 -14.30 -1.59
C LEU A 163 -8.58 -14.46 -3.10
N PHE A 164 -7.40 -14.02 -3.52
CA PHE A 164 -7.00 -14.05 -4.93
C PHE A 164 -6.01 -15.16 -5.22
N SER A 165 -4.81 -15.08 -4.64
CA SER A 165 -3.71 -15.99 -4.91
C SER A 165 -4.00 -17.42 -4.47
N GLU A 166 -3.47 -18.39 -5.22
CA GLU A 166 -3.52 -19.82 -4.91
C GLU A 166 -2.09 -20.39 -4.95
N PRO A 167 -1.83 -21.58 -4.40
CA PRO A 167 -0.50 -22.20 -4.48
C PRO A 167 0.04 -22.29 -5.90
N GLY A 168 -0.82 -22.49 -6.89
CA GLY A 168 -0.47 -22.57 -8.33
C GLY A 168 -0.74 -21.31 -9.14
N ALA A 169 -1.32 -20.24 -8.54
CA ALA A 169 -1.76 -19.04 -9.27
C ALA A 169 -1.45 -17.75 -8.49
N GLY A 170 -0.27 -17.21 -8.69
CA GLY A 170 0.16 -15.91 -8.14
C GLY A 170 0.25 -14.86 -9.25
N SER A 171 1.42 -14.76 -9.93
CA SER A 171 1.61 -13.82 -11.05
C SER A 171 0.68 -14.13 -12.24
N ASP A 172 0.45 -15.41 -12.54
CA ASP A 172 -0.60 -15.85 -13.48
C ASP A 172 -1.93 -16.11 -12.74
N LEU A 173 -2.50 -15.04 -12.20
CA LEU A 173 -3.74 -15.10 -11.43
C LEU A 173 -4.91 -15.67 -12.24
N THR A 174 -4.89 -15.52 -13.57
CA THR A 174 -5.92 -16.07 -14.45
C THR A 174 -5.95 -17.60 -14.50
N SER A 175 -4.89 -18.26 -14.01
CA SER A 175 -4.81 -19.73 -13.85
C SER A 175 -5.41 -20.25 -12.55
N LEU A 176 -6.13 -19.41 -11.78
CA LEU A 176 -6.81 -19.85 -10.55
C LEU A 176 -7.74 -21.03 -10.78
N SER A 177 -7.76 -21.94 -9.80
CA SER A 177 -8.46 -23.22 -9.84
C SER A 177 -9.59 -23.35 -8.80
N THR A 178 -9.64 -22.46 -7.79
CA THR A 178 -10.79 -22.40 -6.86
C THR A 178 -12.06 -22.28 -7.66
N ARG A 179 -12.97 -23.27 -7.53
CA ARG A 179 -14.18 -23.45 -8.31
C ARG A 179 -15.39 -22.92 -7.54
N ALA A 180 -16.29 -22.25 -8.24
CA ALA A 180 -17.61 -21.86 -7.73
C ALA A 180 -18.66 -22.40 -8.69
N GLU A 181 -19.24 -23.54 -8.35
CA GLU A 181 -20.30 -24.16 -9.14
C GLU A 181 -21.60 -23.41 -8.94
N VAL A 182 -22.28 -23.08 -10.05
CA VAL A 182 -23.59 -22.44 -9.98
C VAL A 182 -24.62 -23.48 -9.54
N VAL A 183 -25.29 -23.21 -8.43
CA VAL A 183 -26.34 -24.04 -7.84
C VAL A 183 -27.60 -23.22 -7.61
N ASP A 184 -28.70 -23.87 -7.19
CA ASP A 184 -29.92 -23.16 -6.87
C ASP A 184 -29.68 -22.12 -5.74
N GLY A 185 -30.04 -20.88 -6.00
CA GLY A 185 -29.88 -19.76 -5.06
C GLY A 185 -28.46 -19.20 -4.87
N GLY A 186 -27.43 -19.74 -5.54
CA GLY A 186 -26.06 -19.24 -5.35
C GLY A 186 -24.95 -20.06 -5.99
N PHE A 187 -23.88 -20.22 -5.24
CA PHE A 187 -22.66 -20.90 -5.68
C PHE A 187 -22.15 -21.86 -4.59
N LEU A 188 -21.58 -22.96 -5.01
CA LEU A 188 -20.85 -23.88 -4.14
C LEU A 188 -19.36 -23.74 -4.38
N LEU A 189 -18.63 -23.22 -3.38
CA LEU A 189 -17.23 -22.85 -3.50
C LEU A 189 -16.33 -23.95 -2.95
N ASN A 190 -15.34 -24.37 -3.76
CA ASN A 190 -14.36 -25.39 -3.42
C ASN A 190 -12.97 -24.96 -3.89
N GLY A 191 -11.95 -25.13 -3.04
CA GLY A 191 -10.56 -24.84 -3.39
C GLY A 191 -9.71 -24.30 -2.24
N GLN A 192 -8.61 -23.65 -2.60
CA GLN A 192 -7.65 -23.13 -1.63
C GLN A 192 -7.13 -21.78 -2.08
N LYS A 193 -7.03 -20.85 -1.13
CA LYS A 193 -6.33 -19.56 -1.30
C LYS A 193 -5.13 -19.48 -0.36
N VAL A 194 -4.12 -18.70 -0.74
CA VAL A 194 -2.88 -18.54 0.02
C VAL A 194 -2.42 -17.08 0.05
N TRP A 195 -1.58 -16.74 0.99
CA TRP A 195 -1.08 -15.37 1.24
C TRP A 195 -2.18 -14.38 1.57
N THR A 196 -3.24 -14.85 2.22
CA THR A 196 -4.39 -14.04 2.57
C THR A 196 -4.12 -13.29 3.87
N SER A 197 -3.93 -11.96 3.77
CA SER A 197 -3.65 -11.12 4.94
C SER A 197 -4.86 -11.04 5.87
N TYR A 198 -4.62 -11.28 7.17
CA TYR A 198 -5.61 -11.15 8.24
C TYR A 198 -6.91 -11.95 8.06
N ALA A 199 -6.87 -13.05 7.30
CA ALA A 199 -8.05 -13.88 7.07
C ALA A 199 -8.65 -14.45 8.37
N GLN A 200 -7.82 -14.71 9.38
CA GLN A 200 -8.24 -15.19 10.70
C GLN A 200 -9.08 -14.18 11.51
N PHE A 201 -9.12 -12.90 11.08
CA PHE A 201 -9.91 -11.83 11.70
C PHE A 201 -10.94 -11.22 10.76
N ALA A 202 -10.98 -11.68 9.51
CA ALA A 202 -11.86 -11.13 8.49
C ALA A 202 -13.28 -11.69 8.66
N ASP A 203 -14.25 -10.79 8.52
CA ASP A 203 -15.67 -11.15 8.45
C ASP A 203 -16.03 -11.56 7.02
N TRP A 204 -15.40 -10.94 6.02
CA TRP A 204 -15.68 -11.12 4.60
C TRP A 204 -14.41 -11.38 3.78
N GLY A 205 -14.52 -12.29 2.83
CA GLY A 205 -13.52 -12.60 1.81
C GLY A 205 -13.89 -11.99 0.45
N TRP A 206 -12.99 -11.20 -0.13
CA TRP A 206 -13.06 -10.73 -1.51
C TRP A 206 -12.45 -11.79 -2.43
N CYS A 207 -13.28 -12.66 -3.01
CA CYS A 207 -12.85 -13.89 -3.66
C CYS A 207 -12.99 -13.86 -5.18
N LEU A 208 -11.95 -14.36 -5.87
CA LEU A 208 -12.04 -14.74 -7.29
C LEU A 208 -12.14 -16.27 -7.39
N ALA A 209 -13.12 -16.74 -8.11
CA ALA A 209 -13.35 -18.18 -8.33
C ALA A 209 -13.73 -18.48 -9.79
N ARG A 210 -13.44 -19.68 -10.22
CA ARG A 210 -13.77 -20.22 -11.55
C ARG A 210 -15.23 -20.68 -11.56
N THR A 211 -16.08 -19.96 -12.28
CA THR A 211 -17.51 -20.27 -12.45
C THR A 211 -17.82 -20.93 -13.79
N ASP A 212 -16.89 -20.85 -14.77
CA ASP A 212 -16.93 -21.61 -16.02
C ASP A 212 -15.55 -22.20 -16.31
N PRO A 213 -15.34 -23.49 -16.07
CA PRO A 213 -14.05 -24.16 -16.29
C PRO A 213 -13.69 -24.34 -17.77
N GLU A 214 -14.66 -24.33 -18.68
CA GLU A 214 -14.45 -24.53 -20.11
C GLU A 214 -14.04 -23.21 -20.83
N ALA A 215 -14.25 -22.07 -20.17
CA ALA A 215 -13.92 -20.77 -20.73
C ALA A 215 -12.40 -20.53 -20.78
N PRO A 216 -11.90 -19.66 -21.70
CA PRO A 216 -10.49 -19.23 -21.70
C PRO A 216 -10.08 -18.65 -20.36
N LYS A 217 -8.77 -18.75 -20.01
CA LYS A 217 -8.17 -18.40 -18.70
C LYS A 217 -8.72 -17.12 -18.05
N ASN A 218 -8.85 -16.05 -18.80
CA ASN A 218 -9.30 -14.75 -18.29
C ASN A 218 -10.83 -14.55 -18.36
N LYS A 219 -11.56 -15.56 -18.81
CA LYS A 219 -13.02 -15.63 -18.83
C LYS A 219 -13.48 -16.73 -17.87
N GLY A 220 -14.76 -16.77 -17.57
CA GLY A 220 -15.27 -17.78 -16.66
C GLY A 220 -14.83 -17.63 -15.20
N ILE A 221 -14.26 -16.48 -14.82
CA ILE A 221 -13.95 -16.09 -13.45
C ILE A 221 -15.07 -15.17 -12.96
N SER A 222 -15.49 -15.33 -11.71
CA SER A 222 -16.42 -14.41 -11.04
C SER A 222 -15.82 -13.87 -9.76
N ALA A 223 -16.29 -12.68 -9.35
CA ALA A 223 -15.91 -12.04 -8.10
C ALA A 223 -17.04 -12.22 -7.07
N LEU A 224 -16.74 -12.83 -5.94
CA LEU A 224 -17.69 -13.21 -4.91
C LEU A 224 -17.32 -12.59 -3.56
N VAL A 225 -18.32 -12.22 -2.78
CA VAL A 225 -18.19 -11.87 -1.37
C VAL A 225 -18.47 -13.13 -0.55
N VAL A 226 -17.47 -13.66 0.13
CA VAL A 226 -17.55 -14.91 0.91
C VAL A 226 -17.64 -14.56 2.39
N ASP A 227 -18.59 -15.17 3.11
CA ASP A 227 -18.64 -15.13 4.57
C ASP A 227 -17.50 -16.01 5.12
N MET A 228 -16.56 -15.41 5.85
CA MET A 228 -15.41 -16.12 6.39
C MET A 228 -15.76 -17.05 7.57
N HIS A 229 -16.98 -16.92 8.11
CA HIS A 229 -17.51 -17.76 9.17
C HIS A 229 -18.48 -18.85 8.64
N ALA A 230 -18.68 -18.91 7.31
CA ALA A 230 -19.56 -19.92 6.72
C ALA A 230 -19.05 -21.35 6.98
N PRO A 231 -19.93 -22.33 7.15
CA PRO A 231 -19.54 -23.75 7.21
C PRO A 231 -18.68 -24.11 5.99
N GLY A 232 -17.61 -24.87 6.22
CA GLY A 232 -16.67 -25.30 5.17
C GLY A 232 -15.50 -24.33 4.91
N VAL A 233 -15.47 -23.15 5.53
CA VAL A 233 -14.31 -22.26 5.51
C VAL A 233 -13.34 -22.65 6.63
N GLU A 234 -12.11 -22.94 6.26
CA GLU A 234 -11.03 -23.19 7.22
C GLU A 234 -9.87 -22.23 6.96
N VAL A 235 -9.43 -21.50 8.00
CA VAL A 235 -8.32 -20.55 7.95
C VAL A 235 -7.13 -21.07 8.74
N ARG A 236 -5.95 -21.15 8.09
CA ARG A 236 -4.70 -21.61 8.71
C ARG A 236 -3.63 -20.54 8.62
N PRO A 237 -3.20 -19.97 9.75
CA PRO A 237 -2.14 -18.98 9.78
C PRO A 237 -0.80 -19.53 9.27
N LEU A 238 -0.07 -18.71 8.50
CA LEU A 238 1.26 -18.99 7.99
C LEU A 238 2.30 -18.17 8.75
N ARG A 239 3.24 -18.85 9.40
CA ARG A 239 4.37 -18.19 10.06
C ARG A 239 5.37 -17.71 9.02
N GLN A 240 5.63 -16.41 9.04
CA GLN A 240 6.56 -15.73 8.15
C GLN A 240 7.99 -15.71 8.71
N ILE A 241 8.96 -15.33 7.88
CA ILE A 241 10.36 -15.16 8.28
C ILE A 241 10.54 -14.08 9.37
N THR A 242 9.60 -13.16 9.49
CA THR A 242 9.52 -12.14 10.55
C THR A 242 8.97 -12.64 11.86
N ASP A 243 8.62 -13.93 11.94
CA ASP A 243 7.94 -14.59 13.06
C ASP A 243 6.48 -14.12 13.29
N GLU A 244 5.91 -13.43 12.34
CA GLU A 244 4.53 -12.94 12.35
C GLU A 244 3.62 -13.91 11.58
N THR A 245 2.31 -13.87 11.87
CA THR A 245 1.30 -14.76 11.28
C THR A 245 0.15 -13.97 10.66
N GLU A 246 0.46 -12.88 9.97
CA GLU A 246 -0.56 -12.06 9.29
C GLU A 246 -1.12 -12.73 8.03
N PHE A 247 -0.33 -13.59 7.36
CA PHE A 247 -0.79 -14.34 6.19
C PHE A 247 -1.41 -15.69 6.56
N ASN A 248 -2.33 -16.13 5.71
CA ASN A 248 -3.05 -17.38 5.90
C ASN A 248 -3.21 -18.17 4.60
N GLU A 249 -3.37 -19.48 4.75
CA GLU A 249 -4.09 -20.33 3.82
C GLU A 249 -5.56 -20.33 4.18
N VAL A 250 -6.43 -20.38 3.17
CA VAL A 250 -7.87 -20.47 3.35
C VAL A 250 -8.40 -21.58 2.46
N PHE A 251 -9.06 -22.56 3.07
CA PHE A 251 -9.64 -23.70 2.38
C PHE A 251 -11.16 -23.56 2.32
N PHE A 252 -11.74 -23.99 1.23
CA PHE A 252 -13.18 -24.02 0.99
C PHE A 252 -13.59 -25.46 0.67
N ASP A 253 -14.51 -26.00 1.44
CA ASP A 253 -15.08 -27.32 1.28
C ASP A 253 -16.60 -27.18 1.26
N ASP A 254 -17.19 -27.23 0.06
CA ASP A 254 -18.62 -27.07 -0.21
C ASP A 254 -19.22 -25.79 0.45
N VAL A 255 -18.52 -24.68 0.41
CA VAL A 255 -19.00 -23.42 1.00
C VAL A 255 -20.09 -22.80 0.12
N PHE A 256 -21.30 -22.67 0.67
CA PHE A 256 -22.40 -22.00 -0.02
C PHE A 256 -22.26 -20.47 0.01
N VAL A 257 -22.26 -19.86 -1.17
CA VAL A 257 -22.23 -18.41 -1.35
C VAL A 257 -23.53 -17.97 -2.04
N PRO A 258 -24.40 -17.19 -1.37
CA PRO A 258 -25.65 -16.72 -1.95
C PRO A 258 -25.47 -15.92 -3.25
N ALA A 259 -26.44 -15.96 -4.15
CA ALA A 259 -26.37 -15.30 -5.46
C ALA A 259 -26.21 -13.77 -5.38
N ASP A 260 -26.75 -13.12 -4.34
CA ASP A 260 -26.63 -11.68 -4.07
C ASP A 260 -25.20 -11.24 -3.67
N ARG A 261 -24.30 -12.19 -3.45
CA ARG A 261 -22.88 -11.99 -3.17
C ARG A 261 -22.00 -11.92 -4.41
N LEU A 262 -22.56 -12.13 -5.60
CA LEU A 262 -21.85 -11.90 -6.86
C LEU A 262 -21.66 -10.39 -7.09
N VAL A 263 -20.43 -9.96 -7.37
CA VAL A 263 -20.14 -8.57 -7.69
C VAL A 263 -19.79 -8.43 -9.17
N GLY A 264 -20.55 -7.62 -9.87
CA GLY A 264 -20.50 -7.52 -11.34
C GLY A 264 -21.18 -8.73 -12.01
N PRO A 265 -21.11 -8.83 -13.35
CA PRO A 265 -21.71 -9.93 -14.09
C PRO A 265 -21.02 -11.26 -13.85
N LEU A 266 -21.79 -12.36 -13.91
CA LEU A 266 -21.27 -13.71 -13.91
C LEU A 266 -20.24 -13.90 -15.03
N HIS A 267 -19.14 -14.61 -14.76
CA HIS A 267 -18.01 -14.88 -15.65
C HIS A 267 -17.17 -13.67 -16.07
N GLU A 268 -17.48 -12.46 -15.56
CA GLU A 268 -16.70 -11.24 -15.81
C GLU A 268 -15.82 -10.78 -14.64
N GLY A 269 -15.58 -11.64 -13.68
CA GLY A 269 -14.80 -11.33 -12.48
C GLY A 269 -13.37 -10.86 -12.75
N TRP A 270 -12.79 -11.22 -13.91
CA TRP A 270 -11.48 -10.70 -14.30
C TRP A 270 -11.49 -9.19 -14.56
N ARG A 271 -12.57 -8.64 -15.11
CA ARG A 271 -12.77 -7.19 -15.26
C ARG A 271 -12.85 -6.51 -13.88
N VAL A 272 -13.58 -7.11 -12.95
CA VAL A 272 -13.70 -6.65 -11.57
C VAL A 272 -12.35 -6.72 -10.85
N ALA A 273 -11.61 -7.83 -11.00
CA ALA A 273 -10.28 -8.01 -10.44
C ALA A 273 -9.27 -6.95 -10.94
N ASN A 274 -9.30 -6.62 -12.24
CA ASN A 274 -8.43 -5.57 -12.78
C ASN A 274 -8.71 -4.20 -12.15
N SER A 275 -9.96 -3.89 -11.81
CA SER A 275 -10.30 -2.68 -11.06
C SER A 275 -9.64 -2.70 -9.68
N THR A 276 -9.77 -3.79 -8.93
CA THR A 276 -9.12 -3.98 -7.63
C THR A 276 -7.59 -3.81 -7.73
N LEU A 277 -6.95 -4.50 -8.69
CA LEU A 277 -5.49 -4.47 -8.89
C LEU A 277 -4.96 -3.09 -9.33
N THR A 278 -5.81 -2.27 -9.95
CA THR A 278 -5.45 -0.89 -10.32
C THR A 278 -5.36 -0.02 -9.07
N HIS A 279 -6.27 -0.16 -8.14
CA HIS A 279 -6.24 0.55 -6.86
C HIS A 279 -5.03 0.14 -5.99
N GLU A 280 -4.62 -1.12 -6.04
CA GLU A 280 -3.43 -1.62 -5.33
C GLU A 280 -2.12 -0.95 -5.78
N ARG A 281 -2.02 -0.52 -7.05
CA ARG A 281 -0.81 0.07 -7.66
C ARG A 281 -0.80 1.59 -7.65
N GLY A 282 -1.75 2.23 -7.01
CA GLY A 282 -1.89 3.70 -6.95
C GLY A 282 -0.71 4.40 -6.28
N VAL A 283 -0.75 5.73 -6.26
CA VAL A 283 0.18 6.54 -5.45
C VAL A 283 -0.05 6.23 -3.98
N ASN A 284 1.01 5.87 -3.27
CA ASN A 284 0.95 5.55 -1.85
C ASN A 284 1.71 6.60 -1.01
N PRO A 285 1.02 7.67 -0.55
CA PRO A 285 1.64 8.73 0.24
C PRO A 285 2.21 8.22 1.56
N ARG A 286 1.58 7.22 2.15
CA ARG A 286 2.04 6.59 3.41
C ARG A 286 3.43 5.99 3.22
N GLN A 287 3.66 5.23 2.16
CA GLN A 287 4.97 4.63 1.90
C GLN A 287 6.06 5.69 1.68
N LEU A 288 5.72 6.81 1.04
CA LEU A 288 6.66 7.92 0.89
C LEU A 288 7.08 8.48 2.24
N VAL A 289 6.14 8.74 3.14
CA VAL A 289 6.42 9.28 4.48
C VAL A 289 7.22 8.28 5.31
N ILE A 290 6.83 7.01 5.31
CA ILE A 290 7.55 5.93 6.02
C ILE A 290 9.02 5.88 5.56
N HIS A 291 9.28 5.88 4.25
CA HIS A 291 10.66 5.82 3.75
C HIS A 291 11.45 7.10 4.02
N SER A 292 10.78 8.26 4.09
CA SER A 292 11.42 9.50 4.54
C SER A 292 11.81 9.41 6.02
N GLN A 293 10.94 8.86 6.87
CA GLN A 293 11.23 8.64 8.30
C GLN A 293 12.31 7.58 8.50
N LEU A 294 12.28 6.48 7.74
CA LEU A 294 13.35 5.47 7.77
C LEU A 294 14.70 6.06 7.33
N LEU A 295 14.70 6.95 6.34
CA LEU A 295 15.92 7.67 5.93
C LEU A 295 16.46 8.53 7.06
N ASP A 296 15.60 9.28 7.77
CA ASP A 296 16.00 10.11 8.91
C ASP A 296 16.53 9.27 10.06
N GLU A 297 15.95 8.09 10.30
CA GLU A 297 16.41 7.13 11.29
C GLU A 297 17.76 6.50 10.90
N LEU A 298 17.91 6.11 9.63
CA LEU A 298 19.17 5.61 9.08
C LEU A 298 20.27 6.67 9.16
N TRP A 299 19.94 7.93 8.90
CA TRP A 299 20.88 9.04 8.99
C TRP A 299 21.39 9.23 10.42
N ARG A 300 20.48 9.23 11.41
CA ARG A 300 20.86 9.29 12.85
C ARG A 300 21.74 8.10 13.25
N LEU A 301 21.34 6.88 12.87
CA LEU A 301 22.14 5.69 13.12
C LEU A 301 23.52 5.79 12.47
N GLY A 302 23.62 6.34 11.26
CA GLY A 302 24.87 6.58 10.55
C GLY A 302 25.80 7.55 11.30
N LEU A 303 25.25 8.62 11.89
CA LEU A 303 26.01 9.56 12.72
C LEU A 303 26.49 8.89 14.02
N GLU A 304 25.62 8.17 14.71
CA GLU A 304 25.96 7.45 15.96
C GLU A 304 27.02 6.37 15.77
N ARG A 305 27.15 5.83 14.56
CA ARG A 305 28.09 4.76 14.20
C ARG A 305 29.26 5.23 13.37
N GLU A 306 29.44 6.54 13.20
CA GLU A 306 30.51 7.13 12.38
C GLU A 306 30.55 6.57 10.94
N ALA A 307 29.40 6.14 10.43
CA ALA A 307 29.28 5.47 9.12
C ALA A 307 29.59 6.41 7.94
N PHE A 308 29.53 7.72 8.14
CA PHE A 308 29.90 8.73 7.13
C PHE A 308 31.41 8.84 6.94
N GLU A 309 32.21 8.36 7.89
CA GLU A 309 33.66 8.30 7.78
C GLU A 309 34.16 7.00 7.13
N ASP A 310 33.31 5.97 7.08
CA ASP A 310 33.63 4.72 6.37
C ASP A 310 33.43 4.91 4.86
N PRO A 311 34.51 4.79 4.02
CA PRO A 311 34.43 4.98 2.58
C PRO A 311 33.53 3.94 1.87
N ARG A 312 33.15 2.85 2.54
CA ARG A 312 32.22 1.83 2.03
C ARG A 312 30.76 2.17 2.33
N LEU A 313 30.49 2.87 3.45
CA LEU A 313 29.13 3.18 3.92
C LEU A 313 28.65 4.55 3.49
N ALA A 314 29.51 5.57 3.49
CA ALA A 314 29.15 6.94 3.09
C ALA A 314 28.48 7.03 1.70
N PRO A 315 28.98 6.36 0.64
CA PRO A 315 28.31 6.38 -0.67
C PRO A 315 26.94 5.69 -0.64
N ARG A 316 26.76 4.63 0.17
CA ARG A 316 25.48 3.93 0.30
C ARG A 316 24.43 4.80 1.01
N LEU A 317 24.82 5.55 2.04
CA LEU A 317 23.97 6.53 2.72
C LEU A 317 23.54 7.65 1.77
N ALA A 318 24.49 8.21 1.00
CA ALA A 318 24.20 9.21 -0.01
C ALA A 318 23.23 8.67 -1.08
N GLN A 319 23.43 7.44 -1.55
CA GLN A 319 22.54 6.79 -2.52
C GLN A 319 21.13 6.60 -1.95
N ALA A 320 20.98 6.16 -0.69
CA ALA A 320 19.68 6.04 -0.03
C ALA A 320 18.94 7.38 0.02
N PHE A 321 19.66 8.47 0.33
CA PHE A 321 19.09 9.82 0.30
C PHE A 321 18.57 10.18 -1.10
N VAL A 322 19.39 10.01 -2.13
CA VAL A 322 19.03 10.34 -3.53
C VAL A 322 17.80 9.54 -3.96
N GLU A 323 17.77 8.24 -3.67
CA GLU A 323 16.68 7.35 -4.09
C GLU A 323 15.33 7.69 -3.43
N VAL A 324 15.34 8.01 -2.13
CA VAL A 324 14.12 8.46 -1.43
C VAL A 324 13.64 9.81 -1.99
N ARG A 325 14.55 10.73 -2.35
CA ARG A 325 14.19 12.00 -3.00
C ARG A 325 13.59 11.80 -4.39
N ILE A 326 14.15 10.90 -5.20
CA ILE A 326 13.58 10.53 -6.50
C ILE A 326 12.17 9.95 -6.31
N PHE A 327 11.98 9.06 -5.32
CA PHE A 327 10.67 8.50 -5.01
C PHE A 327 9.65 9.59 -4.63
N GLN A 328 10.06 10.58 -3.84
CA GLN A 328 9.25 11.74 -3.49
C GLN A 328 8.81 12.54 -4.73
N LEU A 329 9.76 12.91 -5.59
CA LEU A 329 9.49 13.68 -6.80
C LEU A 329 8.55 12.90 -7.76
N HIS A 330 8.74 11.58 -7.86
CA HIS A 330 7.91 10.72 -8.69
C HIS A 330 6.46 10.64 -8.17
N ASN A 331 6.27 10.56 -6.85
CA ASN A 331 4.94 10.60 -6.24
C ASN A 331 4.26 11.95 -6.48
N TRP A 332 4.94 13.07 -6.29
CA TRP A 332 4.39 14.41 -6.55
C TRP A 332 4.00 14.59 -8.02
N ARG A 333 4.82 14.10 -8.93
CA ARG A 333 4.49 14.10 -10.37
C ARG A 333 3.23 13.27 -10.65
N SER A 334 3.11 12.10 -10.04
CA SER A 334 1.99 11.19 -10.24
C SER A 334 0.68 11.81 -9.73
N ILE A 335 0.67 12.36 -8.51
CA ILE A 335 -0.52 12.97 -7.93
C ILE A 335 -0.93 14.22 -8.73
N SER A 336 0.02 15.04 -9.18
CA SER A 336 -0.27 16.22 -10.01
C SER A 336 -0.91 15.86 -11.35
N ARG A 337 -0.52 14.73 -11.95
CA ARG A 337 -1.15 14.22 -13.17
C ARG A 337 -2.58 13.75 -12.92
N THR A 338 -2.78 12.95 -11.86
CA THR A 338 -4.10 12.45 -11.48
C THR A 338 -5.06 13.60 -11.13
N ALA A 339 -4.58 14.61 -10.42
CA ALA A 339 -5.35 15.81 -10.09
C ALA A 339 -5.82 16.60 -11.32
N LYS A 340 -5.08 16.50 -12.44
CA LYS A 340 -5.43 17.09 -13.74
C LYS A 340 -6.30 16.16 -14.61
N GLY A 341 -6.82 15.07 -14.06
CA GLY A 341 -7.67 14.11 -14.76
C GLY A 341 -6.91 13.15 -15.68
N ALA A 342 -5.57 13.11 -15.61
CA ALA A 342 -4.82 12.14 -16.38
C ALA A 342 -5.00 10.74 -15.77
N ASP A 343 -5.19 9.73 -16.64
CA ASP A 343 -5.18 8.33 -16.21
C ASP A 343 -3.85 8.01 -15.50
N PRO A 344 -3.86 7.49 -14.27
CA PRO A 344 -2.66 6.99 -13.61
C PRO A 344 -1.93 5.94 -14.48
N GLY A 345 -2.65 5.16 -15.27
CA GLY A 345 -2.10 4.22 -16.23
C GLY A 345 -0.98 3.34 -15.65
N PRO A 346 0.03 2.97 -16.45
CA PRO A 346 1.14 2.13 -16.00
C PRO A 346 2.16 2.85 -15.09
N VAL A 347 1.94 4.14 -14.77
CA VAL A 347 2.82 4.91 -13.86
C VAL A 347 2.89 4.27 -12.47
N GLY A 348 1.80 3.64 -12.00
CA GLY A 348 1.79 2.86 -10.78
C GLY A 348 2.81 1.71 -10.79
N SER A 349 3.03 1.07 -11.94
CA SER A 349 4.06 0.03 -12.09
C SER A 349 5.47 0.58 -11.93
N ILE A 350 5.75 1.78 -12.43
CA ILE A 350 7.05 2.45 -12.24
C ILE A 350 7.27 2.78 -10.76
N ASN A 351 6.24 3.31 -10.09
CA ASN A 351 6.28 3.60 -8.65
C ASN A 351 6.57 2.34 -7.84
N LYS A 352 5.84 1.25 -8.11
CA LYS A 352 6.01 -0.02 -7.38
C LYS A 352 7.40 -0.61 -7.60
N LEU A 353 7.88 -0.64 -8.84
CA LEU A 353 9.21 -1.16 -9.17
C LEU A 353 10.30 -0.33 -8.46
N TRP A 354 10.25 1.00 -8.57
CA TRP A 354 11.21 1.87 -7.90
C TRP A 354 11.19 1.70 -6.39
N TRP A 355 10.00 1.80 -5.80
CA TRP A 355 9.82 1.69 -4.35
C TRP A 355 10.36 0.38 -3.78
N SER A 356 10.04 -0.76 -4.39
CA SER A 356 10.46 -2.06 -3.87
C SER A 356 11.97 -2.25 -3.90
N GLU A 357 12.63 -1.84 -4.99
CA GLU A 357 14.09 -1.94 -5.14
C GLU A 357 14.82 -0.94 -4.23
N MET A 358 14.33 0.30 -4.17
CA MET A 358 14.84 1.34 -3.26
C MET A 358 14.72 0.89 -1.80
N SER A 359 13.58 0.34 -1.42
CA SER A 359 13.32 -0.15 -0.07
C SER A 359 14.32 -1.23 0.35
N LYS A 360 14.57 -2.22 -0.51
CA LYS A 360 15.56 -3.26 -0.26
C LYS A 360 16.96 -2.68 -0.06
N ARG A 361 17.41 -1.80 -0.97
CA ARG A 361 18.74 -1.15 -0.86
C ARG A 361 18.88 -0.27 0.38
N LEU A 362 17.83 0.45 0.78
CA LEU A 362 17.82 1.24 2.02
C LEU A 362 18.03 0.33 3.23
N HIS A 363 17.29 -0.78 3.31
CA HIS A 363 17.40 -1.72 4.41
C HIS A 363 18.73 -2.48 4.40
N ASP A 364 19.27 -2.86 3.24
CA ASP A 364 20.62 -3.44 3.11
C ASP A 364 21.69 -2.45 3.61
N THR A 365 21.48 -1.15 3.36
CA THR A 365 22.37 -0.10 3.88
C THR A 365 22.24 0.04 5.39
N ALA A 366 21.02 0.00 5.92
CA ALA A 366 20.77 0.03 7.35
C ALA A 366 21.42 -1.16 8.07
N MET A 367 21.27 -2.37 7.51
CA MET A 367 21.92 -3.55 8.07
C MET A 367 23.45 -3.42 8.06
N ALA A 368 24.05 -2.88 7.00
CA ALA A 368 25.49 -2.64 6.95
C ALA A 368 25.95 -1.63 8.02
N VAL A 369 25.16 -0.58 8.30
CA VAL A 369 25.43 0.40 9.38
C VAL A 369 25.22 -0.22 10.76
N VAL A 370 24.22 -1.09 10.94
CA VAL A 370 24.02 -1.88 12.17
C VAL A 370 25.26 -2.74 12.49
N GLY A 371 25.95 -3.23 11.47
CA GLY A 371 27.24 -3.92 11.57
C GLY A 371 27.16 -5.23 12.38
N PRO A 372 28.05 -5.45 13.38
CA PRO A 372 28.09 -6.71 14.14
C PRO A 372 26.80 -7.06 14.90
N ALA A 373 25.90 -6.11 15.09
CA ALA A 373 24.61 -6.36 15.74
C ALA A 373 23.52 -6.92 14.79
N GLN A 374 23.83 -7.15 13.51
CA GLN A 374 22.87 -7.70 12.52
C GLN A 374 22.17 -8.99 12.99
N PRO A 375 22.83 -9.98 13.59
CA PRO A 375 22.18 -11.22 14.01
C PRO A 375 21.32 -11.07 15.26
N LEU A 376 21.35 -9.92 15.93
CA LEU A 376 20.57 -9.70 17.15
C LEU A 376 19.09 -9.49 16.79
N TRP A 377 18.22 -10.31 17.35
CA TRP A 377 16.79 -10.22 17.16
C TRP A 377 16.12 -9.34 18.21
N ARG A 378 14.82 -9.21 18.15
CA ARG A 378 13.98 -8.45 19.07
C ARG A 378 14.27 -8.85 20.54
N GLY A 379 14.36 -7.87 21.45
CA GLY A 379 14.59 -8.09 22.87
C GLY A 379 16.05 -8.24 23.29
N ALA A 380 17.00 -8.27 22.36
CA ALA A 380 18.43 -8.27 22.72
C ALA A 380 18.86 -6.87 23.19
N GLU A 381 19.47 -6.77 24.40
CA GLU A 381 19.80 -5.50 25.06
C GLU A 381 20.71 -4.56 24.23
N ARG A 382 21.56 -5.11 23.37
CA ARG A 382 22.50 -4.34 22.55
C ARG A 382 22.04 -4.13 21.10
N ASN A 383 20.76 -4.39 20.81
CA ASN A 383 20.25 -4.25 19.46
C ASN A 383 19.80 -2.81 19.18
N PRO A 384 20.43 -2.09 18.23
CA PRO A 384 19.99 -0.76 17.83
C PRO A 384 18.53 -0.79 17.35
N GLY A 385 17.71 0.13 17.88
CA GLY A 385 16.28 0.20 17.53
C GLY A 385 15.48 -1.05 17.91
N ALA A 386 15.92 -1.80 18.94
CA ALA A 386 15.23 -2.98 19.47
C ALA A 386 14.87 -4.04 18.41
N GLY A 387 15.64 -4.17 17.34
CA GLY A 387 15.44 -5.13 16.26
C GLY A 387 14.48 -4.68 15.15
N ALA A 388 14.09 -3.41 15.13
CA ALA A 388 13.21 -2.88 14.11
C ALA A 388 13.84 -2.95 12.70
N TRP A 389 15.15 -2.68 12.59
CA TRP A 389 15.87 -2.75 11.31
C TRP A 389 15.93 -4.17 10.77
N GLN A 390 16.21 -5.17 11.60
CA GLN A 390 16.27 -6.57 11.22
C GLN A 390 14.89 -7.07 10.76
N ARG A 391 13.85 -6.78 11.53
CA ARG A 391 12.47 -7.13 11.15
C ARG A 391 12.07 -6.47 9.85
N SER A 392 12.34 -5.17 9.71
CA SER A 392 11.98 -4.40 8.51
C SER A 392 12.76 -4.90 7.29
N TRP A 393 14.04 -5.22 7.44
CA TRP A 393 14.85 -5.81 6.38
C TRP A 393 14.29 -7.14 5.89
N LEU A 394 13.91 -8.06 6.79
CA LEU A 394 13.26 -9.32 6.42
C LEU A 394 11.92 -9.08 5.72
N TYR A 395 11.07 -8.21 6.26
CA TYR A 395 9.77 -7.89 5.71
C TYR A 395 9.84 -7.35 4.27
N TYR A 396 10.74 -6.39 4.02
CA TYR A 396 10.84 -5.76 2.72
C TYR A 396 11.51 -6.62 1.64
N GLN A 397 12.08 -7.79 1.97
CA GLN A 397 12.49 -8.75 0.94
C GLN A 397 11.30 -9.16 0.04
N ALA A 398 10.12 -9.30 0.61
CA ALA A 398 8.91 -9.62 -0.13
C ALA A 398 8.35 -8.46 -0.97
N SER A 399 8.84 -7.23 -0.79
CA SER A 399 8.35 -6.05 -1.54
C SER A 399 8.50 -6.17 -3.06
N SER A 400 9.46 -6.95 -3.55
CA SER A 400 9.63 -7.25 -4.98
C SER A 400 8.69 -8.35 -5.49
N ILE A 401 7.92 -9.00 -4.60
CA ILE A 401 7.05 -10.13 -4.91
C ILE A 401 5.58 -9.74 -4.84
N TRP A 402 5.10 -9.20 -3.72
CA TRP A 402 3.70 -8.85 -3.55
C TRP A 402 3.24 -7.70 -4.47
N ALA A 403 1.94 -7.48 -4.59
CA ALA A 403 1.32 -6.45 -5.44
C ALA A 403 1.78 -6.52 -6.92
N GLY A 404 2.03 -7.74 -7.40
CA GLY A 404 2.65 -8.03 -8.70
C GLY A 404 4.18 -7.94 -8.64
N THR A 405 4.84 -9.03 -9.02
CA THR A 405 6.30 -9.11 -8.95
C THR A 405 6.98 -8.02 -9.78
N ASN A 406 8.24 -7.72 -9.48
CA ASN A 406 9.00 -6.71 -10.22
C ASN A 406 9.14 -7.10 -11.70
N GLU A 407 9.16 -8.39 -12.04
CA GLU A 407 9.14 -8.93 -13.40
C GLU A 407 7.83 -8.54 -14.10
N ILE A 408 6.69 -8.75 -13.44
CA ILE A 408 5.37 -8.32 -13.96
C ILE A 408 5.32 -6.81 -14.12
N GLN A 409 5.87 -6.02 -13.19
CA GLN A 409 5.91 -4.56 -13.33
C GLN A 409 6.75 -4.14 -14.54
N ARG A 410 7.90 -4.80 -14.79
CA ARG A 410 8.73 -4.55 -15.98
C ARG A 410 7.98 -4.87 -17.29
N ASN A 411 7.23 -5.97 -17.31
CA ASN A 411 6.40 -6.32 -18.47
C ASN A 411 5.31 -5.26 -18.71
N VAL A 412 4.60 -4.83 -17.67
CA VAL A 412 3.60 -3.77 -17.79
C VAL A 412 4.21 -2.45 -18.28
N ILE A 413 5.38 -2.06 -17.77
CA ILE A 413 6.10 -0.88 -18.23
C ILE A 413 6.52 -1.03 -19.69
N GLY A 414 7.14 -2.15 -20.06
CA GLY A 414 7.57 -2.43 -21.42
C GLY A 414 6.42 -2.38 -22.43
N GLU A 415 5.36 -3.13 -22.15
CA GLU A 415 4.23 -3.26 -23.07
C GLU A 415 3.34 -2.01 -23.12
N ARG A 416 2.97 -1.45 -21.94
CA ARG A 416 1.94 -0.40 -21.87
C ARG A 416 2.50 1.02 -21.81
N THR A 417 3.75 1.22 -21.37
CA THR A 417 4.37 2.55 -21.32
C THR A 417 5.28 2.79 -22.52
N LEU A 418 6.10 1.79 -22.86
CA LEU A 418 7.09 1.90 -23.94
C LEU A 418 6.59 1.36 -25.28
N GLY A 419 5.42 0.68 -25.32
CA GLY A 419 4.85 0.13 -26.54
C GLY A 419 5.66 -1.04 -27.13
N LEU A 420 6.47 -1.70 -26.32
CA LEU A 420 7.26 -2.86 -26.77
C LEU A 420 6.33 -4.07 -27.02
N PRO A 421 6.70 -4.97 -27.93
CA PRO A 421 5.95 -6.20 -28.18
C PRO A 421 5.89 -7.07 -26.92
N ARG A 422 4.79 -7.80 -26.78
CA ARG A 422 4.66 -8.81 -25.73
C ARG A 422 5.65 -9.92 -25.92
N GLU A 423 6.15 -10.45 -24.80
CA GLU A 423 6.94 -11.68 -24.80
C GLU A 423 6.10 -12.83 -25.38
N ILE A 424 6.66 -13.53 -26.35
CA ILE A 424 6.05 -14.74 -26.92
C ILE A 424 6.18 -15.83 -25.85
N ARG A 425 5.05 -16.28 -25.30
CA ARG A 425 4.98 -17.38 -24.33
C ARG A 425 4.71 -18.70 -25.04
#